data_4a7b20cf690bbf6102cea9619f99b6bb
#
_entry.id   4a7b20cf690bbf6102cea9619f99b6bb
#
_cell.length_a   1.000
_cell.length_b   1.000
_cell.length_c   1.000
_cell.angle_alpha   90.00
_cell.angle_beta   90.00
_cell.angle_gamma   90.00
#
_symmetry.space_group_name_H-M   'P 1'
#
loop_
_entity.id
_entity.type
_entity.pdbx_description
1 polymer ?
#
loop_
_entity_poly.entity_id
_entity_poly.type
_entity_poly.pdbx_seq_one_letter_code
_entity_poly.pdbx_strand_id
1 'polypeptide(L)'
;EMLAKAIARCGRPIVLSLSPGPALIEHAWHYETYANMWRITDDFWDKWDLLKDMFHRCELWQNHVAKGCYPDCDMLPLGWLGKGFGHEWYTNFTPAEQHTMLTLWCLFGSPLMLGCELTKLDDATLALLTNRDVLSMLTPDCKPHQVCLDDEKAIWCAYNAVTGEHFAAFFNLSDETQPIRCEIDSLSVGDEPCVHENASLTELWSKEKTSVSGSVISVTPPAHGCLVFRVEN
;
A
#
# COMPACT_ATOMS: atom_id res chain seq x y z
N GLU A 1 -24.07 -1.64 12.04
CA GLU A 1 -25.05 -0.64 12.47
C GLU A 1 -25.26 -0.65 13.99
N MET A 2 -25.63 -1.79 14.62
CA MET A 2 -25.88 -1.87 16.07
C MET A 2 -24.66 -1.43 16.89
N LEU A 3 -23.45 -1.91 16.57
CA LEU A 3 -22.22 -1.52 17.26
C LEU A 3 -21.94 -0.02 17.10
N ALA A 4 -22.05 0.53 15.89
CA ALA A 4 -21.84 1.96 15.67
C ALA A 4 -22.82 2.83 16.48
N LYS A 5 -24.09 2.44 16.53
CA LYS A 5 -25.10 3.11 17.39
C LYS A 5 -24.78 3.00 18.88
N ALA A 6 -24.27 1.86 19.33
CA ALA A 6 -23.85 1.67 20.73
C ALA A 6 -22.64 2.54 21.07
N ILE A 7 -21.65 2.57 20.17
CA ILE A 7 -20.45 3.44 20.31
C ILE A 7 -20.86 4.92 20.41
N ALA A 8 -21.73 5.38 19.51
CA ALA A 8 -22.22 6.76 19.53
C ALA A 8 -22.93 7.12 20.85
N ARG A 9 -23.60 6.17 21.50
CA ARG A 9 -24.30 6.38 22.78
C ARG A 9 -23.39 6.32 24.01
N CYS A 10 -22.22 5.68 23.90
CA CYS A 10 -21.34 5.51 25.08
C CYS A 10 -20.55 6.76 25.43
N GLY A 11 -20.57 7.81 24.59
CA GLY A 11 -19.89 9.10 24.84
C GLY A 11 -18.36 9.04 24.80
N ARG A 12 -17.77 7.95 24.31
CA ARG A 12 -16.33 7.76 24.19
C ARG A 12 -15.90 7.65 22.73
N PRO A 13 -14.74 8.21 22.32
CA PRO A 13 -14.17 7.97 21.00
C PRO A 13 -13.68 6.51 20.92
N ILE A 14 -14.31 5.72 20.06
CA ILE A 14 -13.95 4.30 19.82
C ILE A 14 -13.88 4.09 18.31
N VAL A 15 -12.75 3.55 17.83
CA VAL A 15 -12.59 3.10 16.46
C VAL A 15 -13.25 1.74 16.30
N LEU A 16 -14.17 1.62 15.35
CA LEU A 16 -14.79 0.34 15.00
C LEU A 16 -14.05 -0.26 13.81
N SER A 17 -13.30 -1.33 14.09
CA SER A 17 -12.67 -2.19 13.10
C SER A 17 -13.51 -3.45 12.91
N LEU A 18 -13.79 -3.80 11.66
CA LEU A 18 -14.52 -5.01 11.29
C LEU A 18 -13.59 -6.01 10.61
N SER A 19 -13.65 -7.26 11.05
CA SER A 19 -12.87 -8.36 10.52
C SER A 19 -13.74 -9.60 10.24
N PRO A 20 -14.67 -9.50 9.26
CA PRO A 20 -15.57 -10.61 8.94
C PRO A 20 -15.02 -11.58 7.88
N GLY A 21 -13.73 -11.51 7.53
CA GLY A 21 -13.15 -11.99 6.28
C GLY A 21 -13.24 -10.90 5.21
N PRO A 22 -13.06 -11.20 3.92
CA PRO A 22 -13.09 -10.17 2.87
C PRO A 22 -14.44 -9.42 2.85
N ALA A 23 -14.36 -8.10 3.01
CA ALA A 23 -15.54 -7.26 2.86
C ALA A 23 -16.03 -7.29 1.41
N LEU A 24 -17.34 -7.32 1.23
CA LEU A 24 -17.97 -7.32 -0.09
C LEU A 24 -18.08 -5.88 -0.61
N ILE A 25 -17.55 -5.62 -1.78
CA ILE A 25 -17.50 -4.28 -2.39
C ILE A 25 -18.89 -3.67 -2.61
N GLU A 26 -19.90 -4.48 -2.93
CA GLU A 26 -21.29 -4.04 -3.09
C GLU A 26 -21.91 -3.50 -1.79
N HIS A 27 -21.27 -3.74 -0.66
CA HIS A 27 -21.66 -3.22 0.65
C HIS A 27 -20.74 -2.10 1.16
N ALA A 28 -19.88 -1.53 0.32
CA ALA A 28 -18.94 -0.47 0.71
C ALA A 28 -19.63 0.69 1.44
N TRP A 29 -20.78 1.15 0.94
CA TRP A 29 -21.57 2.21 1.56
C TRP A 29 -21.95 1.91 3.03
N HIS A 30 -22.15 0.64 3.38
CA HIS A 30 -22.48 0.24 4.74
C HIS A 30 -21.27 0.31 5.68
N TYR A 31 -20.09 -0.12 5.21
CA TYR A 31 -18.85 -0.01 5.96
C TYR A 31 -18.47 1.46 6.17
N GLU A 32 -18.53 2.28 5.12
CA GLU A 32 -18.27 3.72 5.18
C GLU A 32 -19.20 4.46 6.16
N THR A 33 -20.44 4.00 6.28
CA THR A 33 -21.43 4.62 7.18
C THR A 33 -21.25 4.21 8.64
N TYR A 34 -20.85 2.96 8.91
CA TYR A 34 -20.95 2.35 10.24
C TYR A 34 -19.63 1.82 10.81
N ALA A 35 -18.54 1.87 10.09
CA ALA A 35 -17.22 1.43 10.56
C ALA A 35 -16.15 2.48 10.27
N ASN A 36 -15.00 2.36 10.91
CA ASN A 36 -13.83 3.18 10.64
C ASN A 36 -12.80 2.46 9.79
N MET A 37 -12.75 1.12 9.92
CA MET A 37 -11.92 0.26 9.09
C MET A 37 -12.58 -1.12 8.94
N TRP A 38 -12.25 -1.80 7.86
CA TRP A 38 -12.79 -3.12 7.54
C TRP A 38 -11.82 -3.91 6.67
N ARG A 39 -11.65 -5.18 6.99
CA ARG A 39 -10.77 -6.09 6.27
C ARG A 39 -11.28 -6.34 4.85
N ILE A 40 -10.40 -6.17 3.88
CA ILE A 40 -10.66 -6.46 2.46
C ILE A 40 -10.12 -7.82 2.02
N THR A 41 -9.52 -8.56 2.97
CA THR A 41 -8.93 -9.89 2.77
C THR A 41 -9.28 -10.81 3.93
N ASP A 42 -9.08 -12.11 3.75
CA ASP A 42 -8.94 -13.08 4.85
C ASP A 42 -7.65 -12.81 5.65
N ASP A 43 -7.30 -13.68 6.59
CA ASP A 43 -6.07 -13.53 7.36
C ASP A 43 -4.84 -13.50 6.44
N PHE A 44 -4.15 -12.37 6.45
CA PHE A 44 -2.97 -12.14 5.62
C PHE A 44 -1.71 -12.60 6.34
N TRP A 45 -0.99 -13.52 5.71
CA TRP A 45 0.28 -14.04 6.20
C TRP A 45 1.39 -13.85 5.18
N ASP A 46 2.62 -14.14 5.57
CA ASP A 46 3.86 -13.97 4.84
C ASP A 46 4.03 -14.98 3.67
N LYS A 47 3.10 -14.88 2.69
CA LYS A 47 3.07 -15.67 1.46
C LYS A 47 2.93 -14.74 0.25
N TRP A 48 3.78 -14.97 -0.74
CA TRP A 48 3.78 -14.17 -1.97
C TRP A 48 2.43 -14.14 -2.69
N ASP A 49 1.77 -15.29 -2.82
CA ASP A 49 0.47 -15.37 -3.50
C ASP A 49 -0.60 -14.49 -2.84
N LEU A 50 -0.58 -14.37 -1.51
CA LEU A 50 -1.48 -13.47 -0.79
C LEU A 50 -1.15 -12.01 -1.07
N LEU A 51 0.15 -11.67 -1.15
CA LEU A 51 0.57 -10.32 -1.49
C LEU A 51 0.25 -9.97 -2.94
N LYS A 52 0.41 -10.91 -3.87
CA LYS A 52 0.04 -10.74 -5.27
C LYS A 52 -1.48 -10.52 -5.43
N ASP A 53 -2.32 -11.30 -4.73
CA ASP A 53 -3.78 -11.11 -4.74
C ASP A 53 -4.21 -9.75 -4.15
N MET A 54 -3.43 -9.19 -3.24
CA MET A 54 -3.75 -7.90 -2.60
C MET A 54 -3.78 -6.73 -3.60
N PHE A 55 -3.03 -6.79 -4.70
CA PHE A 55 -3.10 -5.75 -5.76
C PHE A 55 -4.50 -5.66 -6.36
N HIS A 56 -5.13 -6.81 -6.62
CA HIS A 56 -6.52 -6.85 -7.12
C HIS A 56 -7.50 -6.33 -6.06
N ARG A 57 -7.32 -6.68 -4.79
CA ARG A 57 -8.18 -6.19 -3.70
C ARG A 57 -8.04 -4.68 -3.53
N CYS A 58 -6.81 -4.15 -3.55
CA CYS A 58 -6.57 -2.72 -3.50
C CYS A 58 -7.19 -1.97 -4.69
N GLU A 59 -7.16 -2.54 -5.90
CA GLU A 59 -7.84 -1.98 -7.07
C GLU A 59 -9.34 -1.80 -6.82
N LEU A 60 -10.00 -2.84 -6.33
CA LEU A 60 -11.45 -2.78 -6.04
C LEU A 60 -11.81 -1.72 -5.01
N TRP A 61 -10.94 -1.50 -4.01
CA TRP A 61 -11.23 -0.64 -2.87
C TRP A 61 -10.58 0.74 -2.93
N GLN A 62 -9.76 1.06 -3.96
CA GLN A 62 -8.98 2.30 -4.02
C GLN A 62 -9.80 3.59 -3.91
N ASN A 63 -11.06 3.58 -4.35
CA ASN A 63 -11.95 4.73 -4.29
C ASN A 63 -12.71 4.88 -2.97
N HIS A 64 -12.48 3.97 -2.01
CA HIS A 64 -13.16 3.91 -0.73
C HIS A 64 -12.29 4.34 0.46
N VAL A 65 -11.05 4.78 0.17
CA VAL A 65 -10.14 5.33 1.18
C VAL A 65 -10.45 6.80 1.42
N ALA A 66 -10.82 7.13 2.65
CA ALA A 66 -11.12 8.49 3.06
C ALA A 66 -10.84 8.68 4.55
N LYS A 67 -10.85 9.92 5.02
CA LYS A 67 -10.67 10.22 6.45
C LYS A 67 -11.74 9.54 7.30
N GLY A 68 -11.33 8.61 8.15
CA GLY A 68 -12.22 7.82 9.01
C GLY A 68 -12.81 6.59 8.34
N CYS A 69 -12.44 6.30 7.08
CA CYS A 69 -12.88 5.15 6.29
C CYS A 69 -11.64 4.49 5.69
N TYR A 70 -11.25 3.34 6.22
CA TYR A 70 -10.02 2.67 5.85
C TYR A 70 -10.25 1.20 5.51
N PRO A 71 -10.30 0.85 4.21
CA PRO A 71 -10.17 -0.54 3.79
C PRO A 71 -8.83 -1.09 4.28
N ASP A 72 -8.86 -2.23 4.97
CA ASP A 72 -7.73 -2.77 5.73
C ASP A 72 -7.16 -4.01 5.04
N CYS A 73 -5.91 -3.91 4.62
CA CYS A 73 -5.16 -5.01 4.01
C CYS A 73 -4.63 -6.04 5.04
N ASP A 74 -5.05 -5.92 6.32
CA ASP A 74 -4.58 -6.71 7.43
C ASP A 74 -3.17 -6.35 7.93
N MET A 75 -2.65 -7.17 8.84
CA MET A 75 -1.36 -6.96 9.50
C MET A 75 -0.17 -6.98 8.54
N LEU A 76 0.94 -6.41 8.99
CA LEU A 76 2.24 -6.51 8.37
C LEU A 76 3.02 -7.69 9.02
N PRO A 77 3.08 -8.88 8.40
CA PRO A 77 3.79 -10.03 8.94
C PRO A 77 5.30 -9.93 8.67
N LEU A 78 5.98 -9.01 9.37
CA LEU A 78 7.40 -8.69 9.26
C LEU A 78 8.17 -9.18 10.49
N GLY A 79 9.50 -9.36 10.37
CA GLY A 79 10.34 -9.78 11.49
C GLY A 79 9.94 -11.13 12.10
N TRP A 80 9.96 -11.24 13.44
CA TRP A 80 9.59 -12.45 14.16
C TRP A 80 8.09 -12.56 14.37
N LEU A 81 7.53 -13.71 13.99
CA LEU A 81 6.10 -14.03 13.99
C LEU A 81 5.79 -15.24 14.88
N GLY A 82 4.50 -15.49 15.11
CA GLY A 82 3.99 -16.76 15.60
C GLY A 82 4.06 -17.00 17.11
N LYS A 83 4.65 -16.13 17.93
CA LYS A 83 4.79 -16.32 19.38
C LYS A 83 3.48 -16.68 20.07
N GLY A 84 2.39 -16.03 19.68
CA GLY A 84 1.05 -16.29 20.23
C GLY A 84 0.47 -17.66 19.86
N PHE A 85 1.04 -18.35 18.88
CA PHE A 85 0.61 -19.66 18.39
C PHE A 85 1.52 -20.79 18.88
N GLY A 86 2.51 -20.51 19.76
CA GLY A 86 3.44 -21.49 20.30
C GLY A 86 4.53 -21.98 19.33
N HIS A 87 4.62 -21.37 18.16
CA HIS A 87 5.67 -21.62 17.18
C HIS A 87 6.13 -20.28 16.60
N GLU A 88 7.44 -20.01 16.71
CA GLU A 88 8.01 -18.77 16.20
C GLU A 88 8.79 -19.02 14.92
N TRP A 89 8.66 -18.08 13.96
CA TRP A 89 9.47 -18.04 12.75
C TRP A 89 9.78 -16.59 12.38
N TYR A 90 10.84 -16.39 11.61
CA TYR A 90 11.11 -15.11 10.97
C TYR A 90 10.34 -15.04 9.66
N THR A 91 9.81 -13.87 9.30
CA THR A 91 9.00 -13.70 8.10
C THR A 91 9.59 -14.39 6.87
N ASN A 92 8.74 -15.11 6.13
CA ASN A 92 9.13 -15.77 4.88
C ASN A 92 9.26 -14.79 3.71
N PHE A 93 8.77 -13.55 3.85
CA PHE A 93 8.95 -12.55 2.82
C PHE A 93 10.42 -12.20 2.63
N THR A 94 10.88 -12.23 1.38
CA THR A 94 12.17 -11.68 0.97
C THR A 94 12.22 -10.17 1.22
N PRO A 95 13.41 -9.55 1.30
CA PRO A 95 13.51 -8.09 1.42
C PRO A 95 12.74 -7.33 0.32
N ALA A 96 12.73 -7.84 -0.91
CA ALA A 96 11.98 -7.25 -2.02
C ALA A 96 10.46 -7.29 -1.78
N GLU A 97 9.93 -8.42 -1.34
CA GLU A 97 8.51 -8.59 -1.00
C GLU A 97 8.09 -7.72 0.18
N GLN A 98 8.97 -7.55 1.20
CA GLN A 98 8.72 -6.65 2.32
C GLN A 98 8.60 -5.19 1.87
N HIS A 99 9.47 -4.73 0.95
CA HIS A 99 9.37 -3.40 0.33
C HIS A 99 8.08 -3.26 -0.49
N THR A 100 7.75 -4.26 -1.30
CA THR A 100 6.52 -4.30 -2.11
C THR A 100 5.29 -4.19 -1.22
N MET A 101 5.20 -4.99 -0.17
CA MET A 101 4.07 -4.97 0.76
C MET A 101 3.92 -3.59 1.42
N LEU A 102 4.97 -3.07 2.06
CA LEU A 102 4.85 -1.79 2.77
C LEU A 102 4.57 -0.63 1.80
N THR A 103 5.15 -0.66 0.60
CA THR A 103 4.85 0.35 -0.44
C THR A 103 3.38 0.30 -0.83
N LEU A 104 2.82 -0.89 -1.08
CA LEU A 104 1.41 -1.04 -1.45
C LEU A 104 0.49 -0.56 -0.33
N TRP A 105 0.72 -0.97 0.94
CA TRP A 105 -0.10 -0.53 2.08
C TRP A 105 -0.08 0.99 2.25
N CYS A 106 1.11 1.62 2.17
CA CYS A 106 1.23 3.07 2.30
C CYS A 106 0.60 3.83 1.14
N LEU A 107 0.80 3.37 -0.09
CA LEU A 107 0.28 4.00 -1.30
C LEU A 107 -1.25 3.89 -1.37
N PHE A 108 -1.78 2.70 -1.09
CA PHE A 108 -3.22 2.43 -1.05
C PHE A 108 -3.92 3.15 0.12
N GLY A 109 -3.20 3.39 1.24
CA GLY A 109 -3.76 4.01 2.44
C GLY A 109 -4.37 3.03 3.44
N SER A 110 -3.91 1.75 3.44
CA SER A 110 -4.29 0.77 4.46
C SER A 110 -3.76 1.15 5.83
N PRO A 111 -4.51 0.92 6.93
CA PRO A 111 -3.94 0.99 8.27
C PRO A 111 -2.71 0.08 8.42
N LEU A 112 -1.69 0.55 9.13
CA LEU A 112 -0.49 -0.24 9.41
C LEU A 112 -0.62 -0.91 10.78
N MET A 113 -0.91 -2.21 10.78
CA MET A 113 -0.99 -3.03 11.98
C MET A 113 0.18 -4.01 12.00
N LEU A 114 1.11 -3.85 12.96
CA LEU A 114 2.29 -4.70 13.04
C LEU A 114 1.93 -6.09 13.57
N GLY A 115 2.20 -7.12 12.77
CA GLY A 115 1.99 -8.52 13.13
C GLY A 115 3.20 -9.19 13.79
N CYS A 116 4.27 -8.44 14.07
CA CYS A 116 5.54 -8.96 14.58
C CYS A 116 5.68 -8.84 16.11
N GLU A 117 6.62 -9.62 16.66
CA GLU A 117 7.07 -9.51 18.05
C GLU A 117 7.97 -8.27 18.21
N LEU A 118 7.41 -7.18 18.72
CA LEU A 118 8.08 -5.87 18.83
C LEU A 118 9.31 -5.87 19.72
N THR A 119 9.41 -6.80 20.66
CA THR A 119 10.59 -6.94 21.54
C THR A 119 11.77 -7.62 20.86
N LYS A 120 11.57 -8.15 19.64
CA LYS A 120 12.57 -8.83 18.81
C LYS A 120 12.80 -8.13 17.46
N LEU A 121 12.41 -6.86 17.35
CA LEU A 121 12.64 -6.10 16.12
C LEU A 121 14.14 -5.97 15.85
N ASP A 122 14.56 -6.41 14.68
CA ASP A 122 15.92 -6.17 14.16
C ASP A 122 16.03 -4.82 13.44
N ASP A 123 17.28 -4.39 13.23
CA ASP A 123 17.57 -3.08 12.63
C ASP A 123 17.00 -2.94 11.21
N ALA A 124 16.98 -4.02 10.41
CA ALA A 124 16.45 -4.00 9.05
C ALA A 124 14.93 -3.81 9.04
N THR A 125 14.22 -4.58 9.85
CA THR A 125 12.76 -4.43 10.03
C THR A 125 12.41 -3.04 10.59
N LEU A 126 13.18 -2.54 11.56
CA LEU A 126 12.98 -1.22 12.11
C LEU A 126 13.20 -0.12 11.04
N ALA A 127 14.27 -0.21 10.26
CA ALA A 127 14.56 0.75 9.18
C ALA A 127 13.46 0.76 8.13
N LEU A 128 12.94 -0.41 7.75
CA LEU A 128 11.80 -0.55 6.83
C LEU A 128 10.56 0.15 7.39
N LEU A 129 10.16 -0.17 8.62
CA LEU A 129 8.96 0.37 9.27
C LEU A 129 9.04 1.87 9.61
N THR A 130 10.23 2.45 9.62
CA THR A 130 10.44 3.88 9.95
C THR A 130 10.90 4.72 8.78
N ASN A 131 10.82 4.21 7.54
CA ASN A 131 11.13 5.00 6.34
C ASN A 131 10.08 6.09 6.14
N ARG A 132 10.44 7.32 6.53
CA ARG A 132 9.52 8.47 6.51
C ARG A 132 9.04 8.85 5.12
N ASP A 133 9.86 8.60 4.09
CA ASP A 133 9.48 8.95 2.72
C ASP A 133 8.41 8.01 2.17
N VAL A 134 8.50 6.71 2.48
CA VAL A 134 7.43 5.75 2.14
C VAL A 134 6.19 6.01 2.99
N LEU A 135 6.35 6.23 4.28
CA LEU A 135 5.24 6.54 5.19
C LEU A 135 4.54 7.87 4.84
N SER A 136 5.18 8.80 4.12
CA SER A 136 4.54 10.06 3.72
C SER A 136 3.37 9.87 2.76
N MET A 137 3.30 8.74 2.05
CA MET A 137 2.15 8.39 1.21
C MET A 137 0.91 8.00 2.04
N LEU A 138 1.10 7.56 3.28
CA LEU A 138 0.03 7.09 4.15
C LEU A 138 -0.74 8.27 4.77
N THR A 139 -1.60 8.86 3.99
CA THR A 139 -2.49 9.95 4.40
C THR A 139 -3.81 9.86 3.63
N PRO A 140 -4.96 10.16 4.25
CA PRO A 140 -6.25 10.12 3.57
C PRO A 140 -6.39 11.17 2.46
N ASP A 141 -5.47 12.13 2.39
CA ASP A 141 -5.42 13.16 1.35
C ASP A 141 -4.64 12.71 0.11
N CYS A 142 -3.86 11.63 0.22
CA CYS A 142 -3.20 10.98 -0.90
C CYS A 142 -4.18 10.03 -1.59
N LYS A 143 -4.48 10.29 -2.85
CA LYS A 143 -5.44 9.51 -3.64
C LYS A 143 -4.69 8.56 -4.56
N PRO A 144 -4.77 7.25 -4.32
CA PRO A 144 -4.13 6.25 -5.16
C PRO A 144 -4.94 5.97 -6.43
N HIS A 145 -4.24 5.55 -7.48
CA HIS A 145 -4.84 5.02 -8.69
C HIS A 145 -4.00 3.87 -9.25
N GLN A 146 -4.62 2.72 -9.46
CA GLN A 146 -3.99 1.60 -10.18
C GLN A 146 -4.13 1.82 -11.68
N VAL A 147 -3.01 2.07 -12.34
CA VAL A 147 -2.91 2.35 -13.78
C VAL A 147 -2.94 1.06 -14.60
N CYS A 148 -2.27 0.03 -14.08
CA CYS A 148 -2.15 -1.27 -14.76
C CYS A 148 -2.00 -2.38 -13.72
N LEU A 149 -2.63 -3.51 -13.99
CA LEU A 149 -2.40 -4.78 -13.29
C LEU A 149 -2.48 -5.91 -14.32
N ASP A 150 -1.45 -6.73 -14.37
CA ASP A 150 -1.43 -8.01 -15.06
C ASP A 150 -0.67 -9.07 -14.24
N ASP A 151 -0.45 -10.25 -14.77
CA ASP A 151 0.21 -11.35 -14.05
C ASP A 151 1.67 -11.07 -13.70
N GLU A 152 2.32 -10.12 -14.41
CA GLU A 152 3.75 -9.83 -14.29
C GLU A 152 4.07 -8.53 -13.59
N LYS A 153 3.13 -7.55 -13.59
CA LYS A 153 3.38 -6.22 -13.03
C LYS A 153 2.13 -5.53 -12.54
N ALA A 154 2.33 -4.58 -11.63
CA ALA A 154 1.35 -3.55 -11.29
C ALA A 154 2.01 -2.17 -11.37
N ILE A 155 1.26 -1.18 -11.84
CA ILE A 155 1.68 0.23 -11.90
C ILE A 155 0.63 1.06 -11.20
N TRP A 156 1.08 1.89 -10.28
CA TRP A 156 0.25 2.78 -9.50
C TRP A 156 0.78 4.20 -9.57
N CYS A 157 -0.09 5.17 -9.45
CA CYS A 157 0.27 6.53 -9.14
C CYS A 157 -0.61 7.07 -8.01
N ALA A 158 -0.19 8.17 -7.40
CA ALA A 158 -0.95 8.84 -6.37
C ALA A 158 -0.69 10.35 -6.39
N TYR A 159 -1.69 11.08 -5.96
CA TYR A 159 -1.64 12.53 -5.82
C TYR A 159 -2.16 12.94 -4.44
N ASN A 160 -1.39 13.77 -3.74
CA ASN A 160 -1.82 14.37 -2.48
C ASN A 160 -2.31 15.79 -2.75
N ALA A 161 -3.62 15.99 -2.73
CA ALA A 161 -4.25 17.28 -3.04
C ALA A 161 -3.94 18.39 -2.02
N VAL A 162 -3.47 18.05 -0.81
CA VAL A 162 -3.13 19.03 0.24
C VAL A 162 -1.70 19.51 0.11
N THR A 163 -0.76 18.59 -0.15
CA THR A 163 0.68 18.92 -0.26
C THR A 163 1.13 19.20 -1.69
N GLY A 164 0.36 18.77 -2.69
CA GLY A 164 0.74 18.80 -4.10
C GLY A 164 1.77 17.75 -4.48
N GLU A 165 2.03 16.77 -3.61
CA GLU A 165 2.99 15.69 -3.90
C GLU A 165 2.41 14.65 -4.85
N HIS A 166 3.23 14.20 -5.79
CA HIS A 166 2.92 13.13 -6.72
C HIS A 166 3.83 11.93 -6.49
N PHE A 167 3.28 10.74 -6.69
CA PHE A 167 4.00 9.48 -6.54
C PHE A 167 3.71 8.56 -7.74
N ALA A 168 4.72 7.79 -8.14
CA ALA A 168 4.60 6.73 -9.13
C ALA A 168 5.30 5.46 -8.62
N ALA A 169 4.61 4.32 -8.67
CA ALA A 169 5.12 3.05 -8.17
C ALA A 169 5.00 1.96 -9.22
N PHE A 170 6.07 1.19 -9.36
CA PHE A 170 6.21 0.12 -10.34
C PHE A 170 6.55 -1.16 -9.58
N PHE A 171 5.66 -2.13 -9.63
CA PHE A 171 5.77 -3.41 -8.95
C PHE A 171 6.01 -4.53 -9.96
N ASN A 172 7.04 -5.31 -9.74
CA ASN A 172 7.32 -6.51 -10.50
C ASN A 172 6.68 -7.72 -9.79
N LEU A 173 5.70 -8.33 -10.41
CA LEU A 173 4.96 -9.47 -9.86
C LEU A 173 5.47 -10.82 -10.38
N SER A 174 6.53 -10.82 -11.20
CA SER A 174 7.16 -12.01 -11.77
C SER A 174 8.33 -12.51 -10.93
N ASP A 175 8.72 -13.75 -11.17
CA ASP A 175 9.82 -14.44 -10.48
C ASP A 175 11.22 -13.99 -10.96
N GLU A 176 11.29 -13.09 -11.95
CA GLU A 176 12.55 -12.61 -12.51
C GLU A 176 12.61 -11.08 -12.53
N THR A 177 13.84 -10.54 -12.43
CA THR A 177 14.07 -9.10 -12.64
C THR A 177 13.77 -8.74 -14.09
N GLN A 178 12.86 -7.80 -14.30
CA GLN A 178 12.46 -7.40 -15.66
C GLN A 178 12.18 -5.90 -15.78
N PRO A 179 12.34 -5.31 -16.97
CA PRO A 179 12.01 -3.93 -17.22
C PRO A 179 10.49 -3.73 -17.28
N ILE A 180 10.02 -2.69 -16.58
CA ILE A 180 8.64 -2.20 -16.67
C ILE A 180 8.67 -0.85 -17.39
N ARG A 181 7.84 -0.70 -18.40
CA ARG A 181 7.67 0.54 -19.17
C ARG A 181 6.26 1.07 -19.02
N CYS A 182 6.15 2.39 -18.93
CA CYS A 182 4.87 3.09 -18.80
C CYS A 182 4.92 4.44 -19.52
N GLU A 183 3.90 4.74 -20.31
CA GLU A 183 3.72 6.08 -20.87
C GLU A 183 3.35 7.05 -19.74
N ILE A 184 3.99 8.23 -19.70
CA ILE A 184 3.74 9.21 -18.63
C ILE A 184 2.29 9.70 -18.63
N ASP A 185 1.67 9.82 -19.79
CA ASP A 185 0.29 10.27 -19.94
C ASP A 185 -0.74 9.34 -19.29
N SER A 186 -0.37 8.05 -19.04
CA SER A 186 -1.21 7.12 -18.31
C SER A 186 -1.10 7.25 -16.78
N LEU A 187 -0.09 7.96 -16.27
CA LEU A 187 0.15 8.18 -14.84
C LEU A 187 -0.64 9.40 -14.37
N SER A 188 -1.93 9.24 -14.13
CA SER A 188 -2.82 10.30 -13.66
C SER A 188 -3.81 9.81 -12.61
N VAL A 189 -4.28 10.71 -11.75
CA VAL A 189 -5.38 10.47 -10.80
C VAL A 189 -6.54 11.38 -11.19
N GLY A 190 -7.55 10.82 -11.83
CA GLY A 190 -8.58 11.61 -12.51
C GLY A 190 -7.96 12.47 -13.60
N ASP A 191 -8.19 13.78 -13.55
CA ASP A 191 -7.63 14.75 -14.50
C ASP A 191 -6.25 15.29 -14.08
N GLU A 192 -5.70 14.84 -12.93
CA GLU A 192 -4.41 15.30 -12.41
C GLU A 192 -3.27 14.42 -12.91
N PRO A 193 -2.37 14.90 -13.80
CA PRO A 193 -1.19 14.17 -14.23
C PRO A 193 -0.19 14.04 -13.08
N CYS A 194 0.26 12.81 -12.80
CA CYS A 194 1.25 12.57 -11.75
C CYS A 194 2.69 12.76 -12.22
N VAL A 195 2.95 12.66 -13.52
CA VAL A 195 4.31 12.77 -14.08
C VAL A 195 4.28 13.59 -15.35
N HIS A 196 5.21 14.54 -15.48
CA HIS A 196 5.44 15.31 -16.70
C HIS A 196 6.78 14.99 -17.36
N GLU A 197 6.96 15.39 -18.61
CA GLU A 197 8.27 15.35 -19.26
C GLU A 197 9.29 16.17 -18.47
N ASN A 198 10.50 15.62 -18.32
CA ASN A 198 11.61 16.20 -17.55
C ASN A 198 11.39 16.28 -16.04
N ALA A 199 10.33 15.65 -15.49
CA ALA A 199 10.16 15.53 -14.04
C ALA A 199 11.38 14.88 -13.39
N SER A 200 11.72 15.34 -12.19
CA SER A 200 12.71 14.71 -11.32
C SER A 200 12.06 13.62 -10.49
N LEU A 201 12.67 12.46 -10.44
CA LEU A 201 12.18 11.30 -9.69
C LEU A 201 13.15 10.97 -8.55
N THR A 202 12.66 10.94 -7.32
CA THR A 202 13.43 10.46 -6.16
C THR A 202 12.88 9.12 -5.71
N GLU A 203 13.66 8.04 -5.83
CA GLU A 203 13.27 6.72 -5.36
C GLU A 203 13.22 6.68 -3.83
N LEU A 204 12.10 6.20 -3.24
CA LEU A 204 11.84 6.40 -1.81
C LEU A 204 12.58 5.43 -0.89
N TRP A 205 13.06 4.29 -1.40
CA TRP A 205 13.86 3.34 -0.63
C TRP A 205 15.36 3.65 -0.71
N SER A 206 15.91 3.73 -1.92
CA SER A 206 17.35 3.96 -2.16
C SER A 206 17.78 5.42 -2.04
N LYS A 207 16.85 6.37 -2.17
CA LYS A 207 17.09 7.81 -2.28
C LYS A 207 17.82 8.23 -3.57
N GLU A 208 17.92 7.34 -4.51
CA GLU A 208 18.51 7.65 -5.82
C GLU A 208 17.61 8.61 -6.60
N LYS A 209 18.28 9.53 -7.32
CA LYS A 209 17.58 10.52 -8.15
C LYS A 209 17.80 10.20 -9.62
N THR A 210 16.74 10.32 -10.39
CA THR A 210 16.77 10.23 -11.85
C THR A 210 15.81 11.26 -12.44
N SER A 211 15.73 11.35 -13.75
CA SER A 211 14.79 12.23 -14.44
C SER A 211 14.08 11.49 -15.56
N VAL A 212 12.86 11.91 -15.84
CA VAL A 212 12.10 11.44 -16.99
C VAL A 212 12.71 12.03 -18.26
N SER A 213 12.95 11.19 -19.26
CA SER A 213 13.42 11.63 -20.58
C SER A 213 12.43 11.14 -21.64
N GLY A 214 11.70 12.07 -22.24
CA GLY A 214 10.64 11.77 -23.21
C GLY A 214 9.34 11.34 -22.54
N SER A 215 8.49 10.61 -23.28
CA SER A 215 7.13 10.22 -22.86
C SER A 215 7.03 8.89 -22.13
N VAL A 216 8.15 8.18 -21.90
CA VAL A 216 8.14 6.83 -21.33
C VAL A 216 9.07 6.75 -20.12
N ILE A 217 8.54 6.26 -19.02
CA ILE A 217 9.35 5.80 -17.88
C ILE A 217 9.70 4.32 -18.10
N SER A 218 10.97 3.99 -17.93
CA SER A 218 11.47 2.61 -17.94
C SER A 218 12.30 2.34 -16.68
N VAL A 219 11.85 1.39 -15.87
CA VAL A 219 12.48 1.00 -14.61
C VAL A 219 12.64 -0.52 -14.54
N THR A 220 13.56 -1.01 -13.70
CA THR A 220 13.85 -2.45 -13.62
C THR A 220 13.83 -2.90 -12.15
N PRO A 221 12.64 -3.08 -11.56
CA PRO A 221 12.54 -3.62 -10.20
C PRO A 221 12.96 -5.10 -10.17
N PRO A 222 13.56 -5.57 -9.05
CA PRO A 222 13.90 -6.99 -8.88
C PRO A 222 12.64 -7.86 -8.88
N ALA A 223 12.82 -9.19 -8.98
CA ALA A 223 11.73 -10.15 -8.79
C ALA A 223 10.96 -9.86 -7.50
N HIS A 224 9.62 -9.87 -7.56
CA HIS A 224 8.71 -9.55 -6.46
C HIS A 224 8.92 -8.17 -5.80
N GLY A 225 9.78 -7.33 -6.41
CA GLY A 225 10.17 -6.03 -5.87
C GLY A 225 9.42 -4.86 -6.46
N CYS A 226 9.69 -3.69 -5.92
CA CYS A 226 9.12 -2.44 -6.41
C CYS A 226 10.17 -1.33 -6.50
N LEU A 227 9.86 -0.33 -7.31
CA LEU A 227 10.48 1.00 -7.28
C LEU A 227 9.37 2.03 -7.12
N VAL A 228 9.49 2.90 -6.15
CA VAL A 228 8.50 3.93 -5.85
C VAL A 228 9.16 5.30 -5.78
N PHE A 229 8.61 6.23 -6.52
CA PHE A 229 9.19 7.55 -6.71
C PHE A 229 8.27 8.65 -6.17
N ARG A 230 8.88 9.63 -5.48
CA ARG A 230 8.31 10.96 -5.38
C ARG A 230 8.65 11.71 -6.67
N VAL A 231 7.67 12.38 -7.24
CA VAL A 231 7.78 13.10 -8.51
C VAL A 231 7.79 14.59 -8.24
N GLU A 232 8.79 15.27 -8.79
CA GLU A 232 8.92 16.73 -8.80
C GLU A 232 8.79 17.19 -10.26
N ASN A 233 7.60 17.67 -10.62
CA ASN A 233 7.23 18.13 -11.96
C ASN A 233 7.79 19.52 -12.30
#